data_ed7358c563d68d684895a23add37f7dd
#
_entry.id   ed7358c563d68d684895a23add37f7dd
#
_cell.length_a   1.000
_cell.length_b   1.000
_cell.length_c   1.000
_cell.angle_alpha   90.00
_cell.angle_beta   90.00
_cell.angle_gamma   90.00
#
_symmetry.space_group_name_H-M   'P 1'
#
loop_
_entity.id
_entity.type
_entity.pdbx_description
1 polymer ?
#
loop_
_entity_poly.entity_id
_entity_poly.type
_entity_poly.pdbx_seq_one_letter_code
_entity_poly.pdbx_strand_id
1 'polypeptide(L)'
;MEKIWNNAKFIYTEFRNYFDASKNPWGSRVPYVNQHCEIVDNNGLPMFWSDFDIVSDEKTELIFSALGIVDIYINGKRVGNDEMKPGWTNYHKRVLYYVYDVSKYIHEGKNRILAVVSTGWYSGRIVQSTYGANPPAFIANIVHGGKSILVTDENWDATVGGPVRLADIWDGEYCDATENGYDEISTVGFVPKNVRKATVCDYFDGALTPFIGPKVQVRDELSLRAKTLTVYDGVNYNGSYYGEINICDNPKSFPLTLKKGQKLIIDLGQEMVGWAKLTLKGERGTFVNVHYAEFLNDSGEISRGNDGAKGSLYTINFRTALAKETYVLSGKNEEVYRPSFTFYGYRYVQISSTKDIEILDFISEVVGSVTKEIGTLETSDELVNKLISNTLWGQRSNYLSVPTDCPQRDERYGWTGDAQAFSTTAAYNADVRDFFRKWMQDARDAQSDEGAYSEVIPRTGCCTAENEAAWTDAGIIVPYNMYVMYNDIELLETHYESMEKYIAQLIVKFGMVGPNARFGDWLAYDQCDKKYVSSAYFIYDLDLMIKMS
;
A
#
# COMPACT_ATOMS: atom_id res chain seq x y z
N MET A 1 -22.55 14.18 11.69
CA MET A 1 -22.05 13.56 10.46
C MET A 1 -22.94 13.77 9.23
N GLU A 2 -24.27 13.64 9.34
CA GLU A 2 -25.18 13.83 8.17
C GLU A 2 -25.00 15.18 7.43
N LYS A 3 -24.71 16.27 8.15
CA LYS A 3 -24.56 17.60 7.53
C LYS A 3 -23.37 17.72 6.56
N ILE A 4 -22.26 16.99 6.78
CA ILE A 4 -21.05 17.10 5.95
C ILE A 4 -21.22 16.36 4.60
N TRP A 5 -22.04 15.31 4.57
CA TRP A 5 -22.26 14.48 3.38
C TRP A 5 -23.48 14.90 2.56
N ASN A 6 -24.40 15.69 3.12
CA ASN A 6 -25.59 16.22 2.42
C ASN A 6 -26.33 15.16 1.58
N ASN A 7 -26.57 13.98 2.12
CA ASN A 7 -27.16 12.81 1.46
C ASN A 7 -26.32 12.16 0.34
N ALA A 8 -25.03 12.47 0.22
CA ALA A 8 -24.13 11.72 -0.65
C ALA A 8 -24.22 10.21 -0.35
N LYS A 9 -24.17 9.40 -1.39
CA LYS A 9 -24.21 7.94 -1.32
C LYS A 9 -22.90 7.37 -1.85
N PHE A 10 -22.44 6.26 -1.28
CA PHE A 10 -21.46 5.45 -2.00
C PHE A 10 -22.07 4.95 -3.30
N ILE A 11 -21.31 5.08 -4.38
CA ILE A 11 -21.69 4.63 -5.72
C ILE A 11 -20.67 3.61 -6.22
N TYR A 12 -21.13 2.61 -6.96
CA TYR A 12 -20.29 1.60 -7.62
C TYR A 12 -20.75 1.35 -9.06
N THR A 13 -19.97 0.60 -9.80
CA THR A 13 -20.34 0.06 -11.12
C THR A 13 -20.00 -1.43 -11.16
N GLU A 14 -20.68 -2.19 -12.03
CA GLU A 14 -20.32 -3.59 -12.25
C GLU A 14 -18.83 -3.70 -12.59
N PHE A 15 -18.12 -4.44 -11.77
CA PHE A 15 -16.69 -4.66 -11.89
C PHE A 15 -16.38 -6.12 -11.58
N ARG A 16 -15.64 -6.77 -12.47
CA ARG A 16 -15.12 -8.10 -12.21
C ARG A 16 -13.71 -7.97 -11.71
N ASN A 17 -13.50 -8.33 -10.45
CA ASN A 17 -12.16 -8.43 -9.91
C ASN A 17 -11.42 -9.53 -10.67
N TYR A 18 -10.15 -9.29 -11.04
CA TYR A 18 -9.29 -10.31 -11.63
C TYR A 18 -8.96 -11.44 -10.64
N PHE A 19 -9.10 -11.19 -9.35
CA PHE A 19 -8.85 -12.12 -8.27
C PHE A 19 -10.14 -12.82 -7.85
N ASP A 20 -10.12 -14.17 -7.90
CA ASP A 20 -11.22 -15.01 -7.42
C ASP A 20 -10.86 -15.57 -6.03
N ALA A 21 -11.40 -14.93 -5.02
CA ALA A 21 -11.13 -15.29 -3.63
C ALA A 21 -11.72 -16.65 -3.21
N SER A 22 -12.62 -17.25 -4.00
CA SER A 22 -13.13 -18.61 -3.73
C SER A 22 -12.07 -19.68 -3.99
N LYS A 23 -11.01 -19.34 -4.71
CA LYS A 23 -9.84 -20.17 -4.96
C LYS A 23 -8.76 -19.79 -3.97
N ASN A 24 -8.06 -20.77 -3.41
CA ASN A 24 -7.02 -20.61 -2.38
C ASN A 24 -6.26 -19.26 -2.52
N PRO A 25 -6.39 -18.33 -1.57
CA PRO A 25 -5.78 -17.00 -1.67
C PRO A 25 -4.26 -17.03 -1.80
N TRP A 26 -3.60 -18.03 -1.23
CA TRP A 26 -2.15 -18.21 -1.30
C TRP A 26 -1.66 -18.86 -2.60
N GLY A 27 -2.53 -19.50 -3.38
CA GLY A 27 -2.14 -20.28 -4.55
C GLY A 27 -2.80 -19.89 -5.86
N SER A 28 -3.91 -19.17 -5.85
CA SER A 28 -4.63 -18.84 -7.08
C SER A 28 -4.26 -17.48 -7.61
N ARG A 29 -3.24 -17.44 -8.44
CA ARG A 29 -3.04 -16.35 -9.40
C ARG A 29 -4.03 -16.56 -10.54
N VAL A 30 -4.87 -15.60 -10.82
CA VAL A 30 -5.49 -15.51 -12.14
C VAL A 30 -4.40 -14.95 -13.05
N PRO A 31 -3.90 -15.70 -14.02
CA PRO A 31 -2.87 -15.18 -14.93
C PRO A 31 -3.51 -14.07 -15.75
N TYR A 32 -3.13 -12.85 -15.50
CA TYR A 32 -3.54 -11.67 -16.25
C TYR A 32 -2.47 -11.24 -17.25
N VAL A 33 -1.26 -11.73 -17.06
CA VAL A 33 -0.15 -11.55 -17.99
C VAL A 33 0.38 -12.93 -18.34
N ASN A 34 0.30 -13.31 -19.60
CA ASN A 34 0.89 -14.55 -20.08
C ASN A 34 2.43 -14.45 -20.18
N GLN A 35 3.08 -15.55 -20.56
CA GLN A 35 4.54 -15.60 -20.72
C GLN A 35 5.09 -14.58 -21.73
N HIS A 36 4.24 -14.01 -22.59
CA HIS A 36 4.57 -13.01 -23.60
C HIS A 36 4.19 -11.59 -23.18
N CYS A 37 3.84 -11.36 -21.91
CA CYS A 37 3.36 -10.09 -21.39
C CYS A 37 2.01 -9.63 -21.99
N GLU A 38 1.25 -10.53 -22.58
CA GLU A 38 -0.13 -10.26 -23.04
C GLU A 38 -1.10 -10.37 -21.86
N ILE A 39 -2.06 -9.45 -21.79
CA ILE A 39 -3.09 -9.50 -20.76
C ILE A 39 -4.21 -10.44 -21.17
N VAL A 40 -4.53 -11.35 -20.25
CA VAL A 40 -5.52 -12.40 -20.49
C VAL A 40 -6.94 -11.95 -20.13
N ASP A 41 -7.11 -11.06 -19.16
CA ASP A 41 -8.43 -10.51 -18.77
C ASP A 41 -8.26 -9.08 -18.25
N ASN A 42 -8.78 -8.12 -18.98
CA ASN A 42 -8.41 -6.74 -18.85
C ASN A 42 -9.62 -5.82 -19.04
N ASN A 43 -10.24 -5.45 -17.95
CA ASN A 43 -11.39 -4.56 -17.99
C ASN A 43 -11.08 -3.11 -17.63
N GLY A 44 -9.91 -2.81 -17.05
CA GLY A 44 -9.58 -1.50 -16.50
C GLY A 44 -10.12 -1.32 -15.08
N LEU A 45 -10.12 -0.09 -14.59
CA LEU A 45 -10.60 0.24 -13.25
C LEU A 45 -11.98 0.88 -13.29
N PRO A 46 -12.79 0.78 -12.21
CA PRO A 46 -13.99 1.57 -12.02
C PRO A 46 -13.69 3.06 -12.06
N MET A 47 -14.41 3.79 -12.88
CA MET A 47 -14.35 5.23 -13.04
C MET A 47 -15.73 5.84 -12.84
N PHE A 48 -15.80 6.95 -12.10
CA PHE A 48 -17.03 7.70 -11.81
C PHE A 48 -16.79 9.16 -12.11
N TRP A 49 -17.69 9.82 -12.83
CA TRP A 49 -17.57 11.25 -13.11
C TRP A 49 -18.90 11.95 -13.13
N SER A 50 -18.83 13.26 -12.88
CA SER A 50 -19.96 14.16 -13.04
C SER A 50 -19.47 15.54 -13.43
N ASP A 51 -20.28 16.27 -14.18
CA ASP A 51 -20.06 17.67 -14.49
C ASP A 51 -20.80 18.56 -13.46
N PHE A 52 -20.23 19.71 -13.12
CA PHE A 52 -20.83 20.68 -12.21
C PHE A 52 -20.46 22.11 -12.63
N ASP A 53 -21.30 23.07 -12.25
CA ASP A 53 -21.13 24.46 -12.60
C ASP A 53 -20.69 25.30 -11.38
N ILE A 54 -19.76 26.22 -11.61
CA ILE A 54 -19.29 27.22 -10.64
C ILE A 54 -19.68 28.61 -11.14
N VAL A 55 -20.27 29.43 -10.26
CA VAL A 55 -20.80 30.73 -10.61
C VAL A 55 -20.09 31.91 -9.92
N SER A 56 -19.16 31.64 -9.02
CA SER A 56 -18.41 32.64 -8.24
C SER A 56 -17.04 32.14 -7.85
N ASP A 57 -16.13 33.07 -7.50
CA ASP A 57 -14.79 32.73 -7.00
C ASP A 57 -14.82 32.61 -5.48
N GLU A 58 -15.46 31.55 -5.00
CA GLU A 58 -15.50 31.19 -3.58
C GLU A 58 -14.72 29.90 -3.31
N LYS A 59 -14.29 29.72 -2.06
CA LYS A 59 -13.60 28.49 -1.65
C LYS A 59 -14.43 27.26 -1.98
N THR A 60 -13.78 26.28 -2.61
CA THR A 60 -14.42 24.99 -2.94
C THR A 60 -13.67 23.85 -2.26
N GLU A 61 -14.41 23.06 -1.51
CA GLU A 61 -13.90 21.89 -0.82
C GLU A 61 -14.48 20.61 -1.42
N LEU A 62 -13.63 19.61 -1.57
CA LEU A 62 -14.00 18.25 -1.94
C LEU A 62 -13.87 17.36 -0.70
N ILE A 63 -14.98 16.78 -0.27
CA ILE A 63 -15.06 15.80 0.80
C ILE A 63 -15.25 14.45 0.12
N PHE A 64 -14.36 13.47 0.37
CA PHE A 64 -14.43 12.19 -0.34
C PHE A 64 -13.88 11.00 0.45
N SER A 65 -14.32 9.82 0.07
CA SER A 65 -13.79 8.54 0.50
C SER A 65 -14.00 7.47 -0.58
N ALA A 66 -13.43 6.28 -0.36
CA ALA A 66 -13.63 5.14 -1.24
C ALA A 66 -13.59 3.82 -0.47
N LEU A 67 -14.27 2.82 -0.99
CA LEU A 67 -14.03 1.41 -0.69
C LEU A 67 -13.04 0.90 -1.74
N GLY A 68 -11.75 0.93 -1.41
CA GLY A 68 -10.64 0.72 -2.33
C GLY A 68 -9.60 1.82 -2.22
N ILE A 69 -8.73 1.98 -3.22
CA ILE A 69 -7.79 3.11 -3.33
C ILE A 69 -8.27 4.02 -4.45
N VAL A 70 -8.37 5.33 -4.17
CA VAL A 70 -8.93 6.30 -5.10
C VAL A 70 -7.92 7.38 -5.52
N ASP A 71 -7.89 7.65 -6.82
CA ASP A 71 -7.33 8.88 -7.38
C ASP A 71 -8.44 9.74 -7.97
N ILE A 72 -8.32 11.06 -7.80
CA ILE A 72 -9.31 12.03 -8.25
C ILE A 72 -8.66 13.02 -9.19
N TYR A 73 -9.37 13.36 -10.26
CA TYR A 73 -8.97 14.35 -11.25
C TYR A 73 -10.08 15.39 -11.39
N ILE A 74 -9.70 16.65 -11.54
CA ILE A 74 -10.61 17.74 -11.86
C ILE A 74 -10.02 18.51 -13.05
N ASN A 75 -10.79 18.66 -14.13
CA ASN A 75 -10.40 19.43 -15.33
C ASN A 75 -9.00 19.07 -15.87
N GLY A 76 -8.71 17.77 -16.01
CA GLY A 76 -7.43 17.28 -16.54
C GLY A 76 -6.28 17.22 -15.52
N LYS A 77 -6.51 17.52 -14.24
CA LYS A 77 -5.45 17.57 -13.22
C LYS A 77 -5.75 16.65 -12.06
N ARG A 78 -4.76 15.83 -11.67
CA ARG A 78 -4.83 15.01 -10.44
C ARG A 78 -4.93 15.91 -9.21
N VAL A 79 -5.82 15.57 -8.30
CA VAL A 79 -6.11 16.35 -7.08
C VAL A 79 -5.26 15.85 -5.92
N GLY A 80 -4.44 16.76 -5.37
CA GLY A 80 -3.57 16.48 -4.23
C GLY A 80 -2.35 15.64 -4.60
N ASN A 81 -1.52 15.36 -3.59
CA ASN A 81 -0.29 14.56 -3.70
C ASN A 81 -0.26 13.38 -2.71
N ASP A 82 -1.36 13.14 -2.01
CA ASP A 82 -1.47 11.98 -1.13
C ASP A 82 -1.71 10.74 -1.98
N GLU A 83 -1.04 9.66 -1.61
CA GLU A 83 -1.10 8.37 -2.27
C GLU A 83 -1.96 7.39 -1.44
N MET A 84 -2.38 6.28 -2.03
CA MET A 84 -3.06 5.16 -1.34
C MET A 84 -4.29 5.57 -0.50
N LYS A 85 -5.02 6.62 -0.93
CA LYS A 85 -6.24 7.12 -0.24
C LYS A 85 -7.41 6.14 -0.35
N PRO A 86 -8.26 5.97 0.67
CA PRO A 86 -8.26 6.63 1.97
C PRO A 86 -7.35 5.97 3.03
N GLY A 87 -6.66 4.90 2.72
CA GLY A 87 -5.86 4.13 3.66
C GLY A 87 -6.60 2.89 4.20
N TRP A 88 -5.88 2.04 4.93
CA TRP A 88 -6.44 0.80 5.45
C TRP A 88 -7.04 0.96 6.84
N THR A 89 -8.31 0.58 6.99
CA THR A 89 -9.04 0.46 8.26
C THR A 89 -9.83 -0.86 8.27
N ASN A 90 -10.53 -1.14 9.36
CA ASN A 90 -11.53 -2.21 9.36
C ASN A 90 -12.79 -1.73 8.62
N TYR A 91 -12.88 -2.08 7.32
CA TYR A 91 -14.00 -1.65 6.47
C TYR A 91 -15.38 -2.21 6.89
N HIS A 92 -15.46 -3.18 7.79
CA HIS A 92 -16.74 -3.55 8.43
C HIS A 92 -17.21 -2.52 9.45
N LYS A 93 -16.34 -1.65 9.94
CA LYS A 93 -16.67 -0.68 11.00
C LYS A 93 -16.60 0.76 10.51
N ARG A 94 -15.59 1.11 9.72
CA ARG A 94 -15.39 2.48 9.26
C ARG A 94 -14.47 2.59 8.06
N VAL A 95 -14.59 3.73 7.37
CA VAL A 95 -13.63 4.20 6.36
C VAL A 95 -13.29 5.67 6.61
N LEU A 96 -12.05 6.04 6.30
CA LEU A 96 -11.55 7.40 6.48
C LEU A 96 -11.98 8.29 5.31
N TYR A 97 -12.30 9.57 5.57
CA TYR A 97 -12.56 10.54 4.52
C TYR A 97 -11.55 11.70 4.57
N TYR A 98 -11.33 12.31 3.42
CA TYR A 98 -10.47 13.46 3.23
C TYR A 98 -11.29 14.70 2.92
N VAL A 99 -10.74 15.87 3.27
CA VAL A 99 -11.26 17.18 2.85
C VAL A 99 -10.13 17.94 2.16
N TYR A 100 -10.31 18.23 0.89
CA TYR A 100 -9.34 18.98 0.10
C TYR A 100 -9.89 20.31 -0.35
N ASP A 101 -9.10 21.38 -0.25
CA ASP A 101 -9.34 22.62 -0.97
C ASP A 101 -9.00 22.39 -2.45
N VAL A 102 -10.02 22.42 -3.29
CA VAL A 102 -9.91 22.19 -4.74
C VAL A 102 -10.07 23.45 -5.56
N SER A 103 -10.13 24.63 -4.94
CA SER A 103 -10.33 25.93 -5.61
C SER A 103 -9.37 26.14 -6.78
N LYS A 104 -8.10 25.73 -6.65
CA LYS A 104 -7.09 25.88 -7.72
C LYS A 104 -7.29 24.96 -8.95
N TYR A 105 -8.18 23.98 -8.86
CA TYR A 105 -8.45 23.03 -9.95
C TYR A 105 -9.71 23.35 -10.73
N ILE A 106 -10.52 24.30 -10.23
CA ILE A 106 -11.81 24.68 -10.80
C ILE A 106 -11.74 26.07 -11.45
N HIS A 107 -12.73 26.38 -12.26
CA HIS A 107 -12.93 27.70 -12.89
C HIS A 107 -14.44 28.00 -12.97
N GLU A 108 -14.78 29.26 -13.22
CA GLU A 108 -16.16 29.68 -13.50
C GLU A 108 -16.72 28.93 -14.71
N GLY A 109 -17.99 28.56 -14.65
CA GLY A 109 -18.67 27.72 -15.64
C GLY A 109 -18.54 26.21 -15.33
N LYS A 110 -18.54 25.42 -16.39
CA LYS A 110 -18.64 23.95 -16.28
C LYS A 110 -17.30 23.31 -15.98
N ASN A 111 -17.29 22.48 -14.96
CA ASN A 111 -16.15 21.68 -14.48
C ASN A 111 -16.51 20.20 -14.48
N ARG A 112 -15.52 19.33 -14.50
CA ARG A 112 -15.69 17.86 -14.37
C ARG A 112 -14.81 17.32 -13.27
N ILE A 113 -15.40 16.47 -12.41
CA ILE A 113 -14.69 15.58 -11.50
C ILE A 113 -14.70 14.16 -12.05
N LEU A 114 -13.56 13.47 -11.96
CA LEU A 114 -13.38 12.03 -12.22
C LEU A 114 -12.75 11.37 -11.01
N ALA A 115 -13.33 10.28 -10.52
CA ALA A 115 -12.74 9.38 -9.54
C ALA A 115 -12.41 8.03 -10.21
N VAL A 116 -11.21 7.53 -9.96
CA VAL A 116 -10.73 6.21 -10.39
C VAL A 116 -10.45 5.39 -9.16
N VAL A 117 -11.04 4.20 -9.04
CA VAL A 117 -10.96 3.39 -7.82
C VAL A 117 -10.41 2.02 -8.13
N SER A 118 -9.33 1.63 -7.45
CA SER A 118 -8.79 0.26 -7.47
C SER A 118 -9.28 -0.54 -6.26
N THR A 119 -9.09 -1.86 -6.31
CA THR A 119 -9.47 -2.78 -5.24
C THR A 119 -8.76 -2.53 -3.91
N GLY A 120 -7.48 -2.21 -3.93
CA GLY A 120 -6.65 -1.86 -2.79
C GLY A 120 -6.82 -2.79 -1.57
N TRP A 121 -6.96 -2.18 -0.39
CA TRP A 121 -7.22 -2.90 0.87
C TRP A 121 -8.69 -3.26 1.10
N TYR A 122 -9.59 -2.94 0.18
CA TYR A 122 -11.01 -3.30 0.31
C TYR A 122 -11.32 -4.68 -0.29
N SER A 123 -10.97 -4.90 -1.54
CA SER A 123 -11.26 -6.13 -2.28
C SER A 123 -10.09 -6.68 -3.09
N GLY A 124 -8.85 -6.18 -2.86
CA GLY A 124 -7.62 -6.73 -3.43
C GLY A 124 -7.19 -8.04 -2.79
N ARG A 125 -6.18 -8.69 -3.37
CA ARG A 125 -5.64 -9.97 -2.87
C ARG A 125 -5.18 -9.90 -1.42
N ILE A 126 -4.60 -8.78 -1.02
CA ILE A 126 -4.04 -8.60 0.33
C ILE A 126 -5.06 -8.83 1.45
N VAL A 127 -6.33 -8.53 1.23
CA VAL A 127 -7.37 -8.71 2.25
C VAL A 127 -8.11 -10.04 2.16
N GLN A 128 -7.85 -10.85 1.13
CA GLN A 128 -8.36 -12.22 1.01
C GLN A 128 -9.87 -12.33 1.26
N SER A 129 -10.64 -11.41 0.68
CA SER A 129 -12.11 -11.32 0.84
C SER A 129 -12.61 -11.04 2.25
N THR A 130 -11.78 -10.52 3.13
CA THR A 130 -12.19 -10.13 4.50
C THR A 130 -13.44 -9.26 4.49
N TYR A 131 -13.53 -8.32 3.55
CA TYR A 131 -14.67 -7.37 3.44
C TYR A 131 -15.68 -7.77 2.35
N GLY A 132 -15.65 -9.02 1.91
CA GLY A 132 -16.50 -9.53 0.83
C GLY A 132 -15.88 -9.37 -0.56
N ALA A 133 -16.62 -9.82 -1.59
CA ALA A 133 -16.20 -9.74 -3.00
C ALA A 133 -16.87 -8.56 -3.74
N ASN A 134 -17.32 -7.55 -3.00
CA ASN A 134 -18.04 -6.42 -3.56
C ASN A 134 -17.11 -5.53 -4.42
N PRO A 135 -17.66 -4.88 -5.45
CA PRO A 135 -16.90 -3.90 -6.24
C PRO A 135 -16.36 -2.75 -5.39
N PRO A 136 -15.27 -2.11 -5.80
CA PRO A 136 -14.85 -0.83 -5.24
C PRO A 136 -15.96 0.23 -5.41
N ALA A 137 -16.05 1.15 -4.43
CA ALA A 137 -17.07 2.19 -4.44
C ALA A 137 -16.48 3.55 -4.05
N PHE A 138 -17.16 4.62 -4.45
CA PHE A 138 -16.74 6.00 -4.25
C PHE A 138 -17.86 6.84 -3.62
N ILE A 139 -17.50 7.78 -2.75
CA ILE A 139 -18.40 8.79 -2.19
C ILE A 139 -17.73 10.16 -2.21
N ALA A 140 -18.48 11.19 -2.59
CA ALA A 140 -18.00 12.57 -2.55
C ALA A 140 -19.12 13.58 -2.34
N ASN A 141 -18.71 14.74 -1.78
CA ASN A 141 -19.49 15.97 -1.72
C ASN A 141 -18.59 17.14 -2.10
N ILE A 142 -18.98 17.93 -3.09
CA ILE A 142 -18.34 19.21 -3.43
C ILE A 142 -19.13 20.34 -2.76
N VAL A 143 -18.41 21.11 -1.92
CA VAL A 143 -18.96 22.23 -1.16
C VAL A 143 -18.32 23.52 -1.71
N HIS A 144 -19.13 24.44 -2.23
CA HIS A 144 -18.73 25.73 -2.77
C HIS A 144 -19.38 26.85 -1.97
N GLY A 145 -18.60 27.82 -1.47
CA GLY A 145 -19.12 28.89 -0.62
C GLY A 145 -19.91 28.39 0.59
N GLY A 146 -19.52 27.22 1.15
CA GLY A 146 -20.21 26.59 2.28
C GLY A 146 -21.51 25.85 1.93
N LYS A 147 -21.86 25.73 0.63
CA LYS A 147 -23.04 25.02 0.15
C LYS A 147 -22.65 23.79 -0.66
N SER A 148 -23.29 22.66 -0.41
CA SER A 148 -23.13 21.47 -1.23
C SER A 148 -23.73 21.71 -2.62
N ILE A 149 -22.92 21.53 -3.66
CA ILE A 149 -23.31 21.76 -5.07
C ILE A 149 -23.32 20.48 -5.90
N LEU A 150 -22.59 19.45 -5.48
CA LEU A 150 -22.57 18.15 -6.11
C LEU A 150 -22.34 17.07 -5.05
N VAL A 151 -23.16 16.03 -5.04
CA VAL A 151 -22.99 14.82 -4.23
C VAL A 151 -23.00 13.59 -5.12
N THR A 152 -22.38 12.52 -4.68
CA THR A 152 -22.48 11.21 -5.34
C THR A 152 -23.87 10.61 -5.14
N ASP A 153 -24.47 10.22 -6.26
CA ASP A 153 -25.77 9.56 -6.34
C ASP A 153 -25.87 8.74 -7.66
N GLU A 154 -27.05 8.20 -7.95
CA GLU A 154 -27.35 7.44 -9.18
C GLU A 154 -27.30 8.25 -10.48
N ASN A 155 -27.16 9.58 -10.42
CA ASN A 155 -27.06 10.43 -11.61
C ASN A 155 -25.63 10.50 -12.15
N TRP A 156 -24.64 10.11 -11.36
CA TRP A 156 -23.25 10.06 -11.84
C TRP A 156 -23.09 9.07 -12.98
N ASP A 157 -22.23 9.39 -13.91
CA ASP A 157 -21.81 8.47 -14.95
C ASP A 157 -20.68 7.58 -14.47
N ALA A 158 -20.65 6.34 -14.96
CA ALA A 158 -19.66 5.36 -14.60
C ALA A 158 -19.28 4.48 -15.79
N THR A 159 -18.05 3.96 -15.75
CA THR A 159 -17.59 2.89 -16.65
C THR A 159 -16.46 2.12 -15.99
N VAL A 160 -16.04 1.01 -16.60
CA VAL A 160 -14.78 0.33 -16.31
C VAL A 160 -13.85 0.52 -17.48
N GLY A 161 -12.64 1.02 -17.25
CA GLY A 161 -11.72 1.36 -18.33
C GLY A 161 -10.53 2.19 -17.87
N GLY A 162 -10.05 3.06 -18.78
CA GLY A 162 -8.88 3.93 -18.56
C GLY A 162 -7.54 3.23 -18.81
N PRO A 163 -6.42 3.93 -18.67
CA PRO A 163 -5.10 3.41 -18.97
C PRO A 163 -4.64 2.34 -17.97
N VAL A 164 -4.97 2.43 -16.68
CA VAL A 164 -4.68 1.38 -15.71
C VAL A 164 -5.69 0.25 -15.90
N ARG A 165 -5.20 -0.85 -16.43
CA ARG A 165 -6.01 -2.01 -16.81
C ARG A 165 -6.18 -2.99 -15.67
N LEU A 166 -5.21 -2.99 -14.74
CA LEU A 166 -5.19 -3.82 -13.55
C LEU A 166 -4.32 -3.16 -12.50
N ALA A 167 -4.72 -3.27 -11.22
CA ALA A 167 -3.90 -2.87 -10.09
C ALA A 167 -4.19 -3.75 -8.86
N ASP A 168 -3.13 -4.23 -8.22
CA ASP A 168 -3.17 -4.95 -6.95
C ASP A 168 -1.92 -4.65 -6.14
N ILE A 169 -2.06 -4.57 -4.82
CA ILE A 169 -0.95 -4.21 -3.93
C ILE A 169 0.20 -5.23 -4.00
N TRP A 170 -0.09 -6.53 -4.12
CA TRP A 170 0.94 -7.58 -4.18
C TRP A 170 1.47 -7.84 -5.57
N ASP A 171 0.57 -7.81 -6.57
CA ASP A 171 0.92 -8.22 -7.92
C ASP A 171 1.47 -7.07 -8.76
N GLY A 172 0.99 -5.86 -8.50
CA GLY A 172 1.46 -4.67 -9.18
C GLY A 172 0.43 -4.04 -10.10
N GLU A 173 0.91 -3.28 -11.09
CA GLU A 173 0.07 -2.49 -11.99
C GLU A 173 0.36 -2.81 -13.45
N TYR A 174 -0.70 -2.85 -14.25
CA TYR A 174 -0.62 -2.82 -15.70
C TYR A 174 -1.27 -1.55 -16.22
N CYS A 175 -0.48 -0.75 -16.94
CA CYS A 175 -0.91 0.49 -17.53
C CYS A 175 -0.70 0.47 -19.05
N ASP A 176 -1.78 0.69 -19.80
CA ASP A 176 -1.77 0.83 -21.26
C ASP A 176 -1.94 2.29 -21.66
N ALA A 177 -0.83 2.97 -21.93
CA ALA A 177 -0.85 4.37 -22.33
C ALA A 177 -1.31 4.59 -23.79
N THR A 178 -1.70 3.53 -24.49
CA THR A 178 -2.38 3.66 -25.79
C THR A 178 -3.87 3.98 -25.64
N GLU A 179 -4.44 3.78 -24.43
CA GLU A 179 -5.78 4.24 -24.05
C GLU A 179 -5.77 5.72 -23.65
N ASN A 180 -6.96 6.33 -23.54
CA ASN A 180 -7.07 7.72 -23.10
C ASN A 180 -6.63 7.88 -21.64
N GLY A 181 -5.83 8.90 -21.35
CA GLY A 181 -5.37 9.23 -20.01
C GLY A 181 -6.49 9.77 -19.11
N TYR A 182 -6.33 9.65 -17.80
CA TYR A 182 -7.30 10.20 -16.85
C TYR A 182 -7.39 11.73 -16.90
N ASP A 183 -6.31 12.40 -17.30
CA ASP A 183 -6.28 13.83 -17.61
C ASP A 183 -7.23 14.17 -18.75
N GLU A 184 -7.23 13.41 -19.84
CA GLU A 184 -8.13 13.57 -20.96
C GLU A 184 -9.58 13.23 -20.56
N ILE A 185 -9.80 12.09 -19.90
CA ILE A 185 -11.13 11.62 -19.49
C ILE A 185 -11.81 12.62 -18.53
N SER A 186 -11.06 13.28 -17.67
CA SER A 186 -11.57 14.27 -16.72
C SER A 186 -11.80 15.66 -17.32
N THR A 187 -11.67 15.81 -18.64
CA THR A 187 -11.99 17.06 -19.35
C THR A 187 -13.47 17.13 -19.71
N VAL A 188 -14.11 18.29 -19.48
CA VAL A 188 -15.52 18.51 -19.84
C VAL A 188 -15.75 18.23 -21.32
N GLY A 189 -16.80 17.44 -21.62
CA GLY A 189 -17.16 17.04 -22.99
C GLY A 189 -16.52 15.75 -23.49
N PHE A 190 -15.52 15.19 -22.81
CA PHE A 190 -15.04 13.86 -23.15
C PHE A 190 -16.07 12.79 -22.78
N VAL A 191 -16.30 11.81 -23.66
CA VAL A 191 -17.24 10.70 -23.41
C VAL A 191 -16.49 9.37 -23.51
N PRO A 192 -16.25 8.70 -22.38
CA PRO A 192 -15.66 7.36 -22.37
C PRO A 192 -16.51 6.32 -23.10
N LYS A 193 -15.91 5.18 -23.44
CA LYS A 193 -16.67 4.03 -23.98
C LYS A 193 -17.49 3.36 -22.87
N ASN A 194 -18.58 2.70 -23.25
CA ASN A 194 -19.41 1.86 -22.36
C ASN A 194 -19.96 2.59 -21.12
N VAL A 195 -20.36 3.85 -21.29
CA VAL A 195 -20.94 4.68 -20.22
C VAL A 195 -22.24 4.07 -19.72
N ARG A 196 -22.40 4.05 -18.42
CA ARG A 196 -23.61 3.68 -17.70
C ARG A 196 -23.83 4.63 -16.52
N LYS A 197 -25.00 4.59 -15.89
CA LYS A 197 -25.20 5.27 -14.62
C LYS A 197 -24.59 4.46 -13.49
N ALA A 198 -24.06 5.17 -12.49
CA ALA A 198 -23.56 4.55 -11.27
C ALA A 198 -24.73 3.92 -10.48
N THR A 199 -24.44 2.88 -9.74
CA THR A 199 -25.39 2.22 -8.84
C THR A 199 -25.10 2.66 -7.40
N VAL A 200 -26.14 2.97 -6.64
CA VAL A 200 -25.98 3.27 -5.21
C VAL A 200 -25.59 1.99 -4.47
N CYS A 201 -24.57 2.10 -3.64
CA CYS A 201 -24.04 1.01 -2.84
C CYS A 201 -24.96 0.71 -1.64
N ASP A 202 -25.31 -0.55 -1.46
CA ASP A 202 -26.13 -1.06 -0.35
C ASP A 202 -25.40 -2.08 0.54
N TYR A 203 -24.11 -2.31 0.26
CA TYR A 203 -23.28 -3.31 0.96
C TYR A 203 -22.29 -2.72 1.96
N PHE A 204 -22.33 -1.43 2.22
CA PHE A 204 -21.51 -0.76 3.23
C PHE A 204 -22.36 0.09 4.17
N ASP A 205 -22.30 -0.22 5.45
CA ASP A 205 -23.02 0.45 6.54
C ASP A 205 -22.08 1.02 7.62
N GLY A 206 -20.77 0.95 7.39
CA GLY A 206 -19.76 1.45 8.32
C GLY A 206 -19.73 2.98 8.45
N ALA A 207 -19.06 3.46 9.49
CA ALA A 207 -18.94 4.89 9.76
C ALA A 207 -17.96 5.57 8.80
N LEU A 208 -18.29 6.79 8.36
CA LEU A 208 -17.36 7.72 7.70
C LEU A 208 -16.72 8.60 8.77
N THR A 209 -15.41 8.45 8.99
CA THR A 209 -14.65 9.22 9.99
C THR A 209 -13.59 10.09 9.32
N PRO A 210 -13.27 11.29 9.86
CA PRO A 210 -12.23 12.11 9.28
C PRO A 210 -10.89 11.37 9.28
N PHE A 211 -10.06 11.63 8.27
CA PHE A 211 -8.71 11.09 8.23
C PHE A 211 -7.91 11.59 9.43
N ILE A 212 -7.29 10.67 10.15
CA ILE A 212 -6.36 10.89 11.25
C ILE A 212 -5.04 10.20 10.95
N GLY A 213 -3.95 10.73 11.47
CA GLY A 213 -2.60 10.20 11.26
C GLY A 213 -1.85 10.85 10.08
N PRO A 214 -0.64 10.39 9.84
CA PRO A 214 0.19 10.89 8.74
C PRO A 214 -0.29 10.32 7.41
N LYS A 215 -0.38 11.19 6.40
CA LYS A 215 -0.75 10.82 5.05
C LYS A 215 0.37 10.05 4.36
N VAL A 216 0.00 9.13 3.48
CA VAL A 216 0.97 8.45 2.61
C VAL A 216 1.31 9.38 1.46
N GLN A 217 2.60 9.63 1.27
CA GLN A 217 3.10 10.51 0.20
C GLN A 217 4.42 9.99 -0.36
N VAL A 218 4.79 10.48 -1.54
CA VAL A 218 6.16 10.38 -2.03
C VAL A 218 7.08 11.22 -1.14
N ARG A 219 8.16 10.61 -0.69
CA ARG A 219 9.22 11.24 0.12
C ARG A 219 10.36 11.64 -0.81
N ASP A 220 10.20 12.77 -1.52
CA ASP A 220 11.16 13.23 -2.54
C ASP A 220 12.59 13.34 -1.98
N GLU A 221 12.72 13.75 -0.72
CA GLU A 221 13.99 13.90 -0.02
C GLU A 221 14.73 12.58 0.25
N LEU A 222 14.02 11.45 0.15
CA LEU A 222 14.56 10.10 0.33
C LEU A 222 14.67 9.34 -1.00
N SER A 223 14.19 9.91 -2.10
CA SER A 223 14.18 9.25 -3.41
C SER A 223 15.59 8.89 -3.89
N LEU A 224 15.74 7.72 -4.51
CA LEU A 224 17.04 7.15 -4.82
C LEU A 224 17.30 7.13 -6.33
N ARG A 225 18.55 7.39 -6.71
CA ARG A 225 19.08 7.19 -8.06
C ARG A 225 19.79 5.85 -8.17
N ALA A 226 19.97 5.37 -9.39
CA ALA A 226 20.74 4.16 -9.66
C ALA A 226 22.18 4.30 -9.15
N LYS A 227 22.64 3.35 -8.34
CA LYS A 227 24.03 3.22 -7.91
C LYS A 227 24.86 2.48 -8.95
N THR A 228 24.31 1.41 -9.49
CA THR A 228 24.92 0.66 -10.60
C THR A 228 23.86 0.22 -11.61
N LEU A 229 24.27 0.10 -12.87
CA LEU A 229 23.47 -0.35 -13.99
C LEU A 229 24.18 -1.54 -14.63
N THR A 230 23.45 -2.63 -14.88
CA THR A 230 23.98 -3.83 -15.54
C THR A 230 23.01 -4.27 -16.64
N VAL A 231 23.46 -4.28 -17.88
CA VAL A 231 22.70 -4.79 -19.03
C VAL A 231 23.19 -6.20 -19.36
N TYR A 232 22.27 -7.13 -19.53
CA TYR A 232 22.58 -8.51 -19.89
C TYR A 232 21.61 -9.07 -20.94
N ASP A 233 22.05 -10.10 -21.67
CA ASP A 233 21.27 -10.81 -22.67
C ASP A 233 21.45 -12.32 -22.53
N GLY A 234 20.50 -13.01 -21.99
CA GLY A 234 20.56 -14.46 -21.80
C GLY A 234 21.44 -14.93 -20.64
N VAL A 235 21.80 -16.19 -20.66
CA VAL A 235 22.48 -16.92 -19.58
C VAL A 235 23.62 -17.76 -20.16
N ASN A 236 24.78 -17.70 -19.53
CA ASN A 236 25.91 -18.57 -19.80
C ASN A 236 25.88 -19.77 -18.83
N TYR A 237 25.74 -20.96 -19.36
CA TYR A 237 25.73 -22.22 -18.62
C TYR A 237 27.16 -22.71 -18.39
N ASN A 238 27.72 -22.39 -17.25
CA ASN A 238 29.10 -22.70 -16.84
C ASN A 238 29.23 -23.96 -15.98
N GLY A 239 28.24 -24.88 -16.06
CA GLY A 239 28.19 -26.12 -15.30
C GLY A 239 27.27 -26.05 -14.07
N SER A 240 26.82 -24.88 -13.64
CA SER A 240 25.79 -24.71 -12.64
C SER A 240 24.39 -24.93 -13.23
N TYR A 241 23.39 -25.22 -12.41
CA TYR A 241 22.03 -25.56 -12.88
C TYR A 241 21.36 -24.41 -13.64
N TYR A 242 21.39 -23.21 -13.08
CA TYR A 242 20.79 -22.02 -13.69
C TYR A 242 21.77 -21.18 -14.52
N GLY A 243 23.09 -21.41 -14.39
CA GLY A 243 24.11 -20.60 -15.04
C GLY A 243 24.32 -19.22 -14.40
N GLU A 244 24.88 -18.32 -15.18
CA GLU A 244 25.17 -16.93 -14.81
C GLU A 244 24.68 -15.99 -15.92
N ILE A 245 24.18 -14.79 -15.58
CA ILE A 245 23.76 -13.82 -16.60
C ILE A 245 24.92 -13.43 -17.51
N ASN A 246 24.64 -13.29 -18.81
CA ASN A 246 25.63 -12.85 -19.79
C ASN A 246 25.64 -11.31 -19.85
N ILE A 247 26.52 -10.68 -19.07
CA ILE A 247 26.63 -9.22 -19.02
C ILE A 247 27.22 -8.69 -20.33
N CYS A 248 26.48 -7.82 -21.01
CA CYS A 248 26.90 -7.20 -22.26
C CYS A 248 27.27 -5.72 -22.12
N ASP A 249 26.82 -5.02 -21.05
CA ASP A 249 27.19 -3.64 -20.78
C ASP A 249 27.01 -3.27 -19.30
N ASN A 250 27.76 -2.26 -18.85
CA ASN A 250 27.62 -1.63 -17.53
C ASN A 250 27.59 -0.10 -17.70
N PRO A 251 26.45 0.48 -18.14
CA PRO A 251 26.30 1.91 -18.32
C PRO A 251 26.57 2.67 -17.02
N LYS A 252 26.98 3.92 -17.11
CA LYS A 252 27.25 4.76 -15.92
C LYS A 252 26.11 5.69 -15.56
N SER A 253 25.23 5.97 -16.50
CA SER A 253 24.13 6.91 -16.34
C SER A 253 23.06 6.72 -17.42
N PHE A 254 21.92 7.36 -17.23
CA PHE A 254 20.91 7.60 -18.24
C PHE A 254 21.25 8.86 -19.07
N PRO A 255 20.76 9.00 -20.32
CA PRO A 255 19.92 8.04 -21.04
C PRO A 255 20.70 6.81 -21.53
N LEU A 256 19.98 5.71 -21.72
CA LEU A 256 20.52 4.49 -22.32
C LEU A 256 19.48 3.82 -23.25
N THR A 257 19.97 3.10 -24.24
CA THR A 257 19.14 2.27 -25.12
C THR A 257 19.14 0.84 -24.61
N LEU A 258 17.94 0.29 -24.36
CA LEU A 258 17.74 -1.12 -24.05
C LEU A 258 17.16 -1.81 -25.28
N LYS A 259 17.91 -2.77 -25.87
CA LYS A 259 17.47 -3.50 -27.06
C LYS A 259 16.50 -4.62 -26.70
N LYS A 260 15.66 -4.99 -27.64
CA LYS A 260 14.80 -6.17 -27.51
C LYS A 260 15.64 -7.41 -27.12
N GLY A 261 15.18 -8.11 -26.07
CA GLY A 261 15.87 -9.30 -25.55
C GLY A 261 16.91 -9.02 -24.47
N GLN A 262 17.36 -7.78 -24.35
CA GLN A 262 18.19 -7.33 -23.22
C GLN A 262 17.33 -7.07 -21.98
N LYS A 263 17.98 -7.18 -20.82
CA LYS A 263 17.43 -6.78 -19.53
C LYS A 263 18.41 -5.84 -18.83
N LEU A 264 17.89 -4.80 -18.22
CA LEU A 264 18.63 -3.86 -17.38
C LEU A 264 18.35 -4.17 -15.92
N ILE A 265 19.37 -4.42 -15.10
CA ILE A 265 19.29 -4.44 -13.65
C ILE A 265 19.84 -3.12 -13.11
N ILE A 266 19.08 -2.49 -12.25
CA ILE A 266 19.41 -1.28 -11.51
C ILE A 266 19.56 -1.66 -10.03
N ASP A 267 20.74 -1.42 -9.44
CA ASP A 267 20.96 -1.52 -7.99
C ASP A 267 20.88 -0.11 -7.39
N LEU A 268 20.00 0.08 -6.43
CA LEU A 268 19.87 1.33 -5.66
C LEU A 268 20.93 1.44 -4.57
N GLY A 269 21.52 0.30 -4.16
CA GLY A 269 22.44 0.24 -3.02
C GLY A 269 21.78 0.38 -1.66
N GLN A 270 20.45 0.54 -1.62
CA GLN A 270 19.61 0.66 -0.43
C GLN A 270 18.28 -0.06 -0.65
N GLU A 271 17.86 -0.83 0.33
CA GLU A 271 16.50 -1.37 0.43
C GLU A 271 15.52 -0.26 0.80
N MET A 272 14.40 -0.17 0.08
CA MET A 272 13.40 0.88 0.26
C MET A 272 11.99 0.41 -0.08
N VAL A 273 10.98 1.22 0.24
CA VAL A 273 9.59 1.04 -0.20
C VAL A 273 9.15 2.18 -1.10
N GLY A 274 8.48 1.83 -2.17
CA GLY A 274 7.95 2.76 -3.16
C GLY A 274 7.84 2.12 -4.53
N TRP A 275 8.25 2.84 -5.57
CA TRP A 275 8.19 2.42 -6.96
C TRP A 275 9.24 3.09 -7.84
N ALA A 276 9.45 2.51 -9.01
CA ALA A 276 10.25 3.14 -10.06
C ALA A 276 9.41 4.18 -10.82
N LYS A 277 9.97 5.37 -10.99
CA LYS A 277 9.47 6.37 -11.94
C LYS A 277 10.42 6.41 -13.12
N LEU A 278 9.89 6.16 -14.29
CA LEU A 278 10.62 6.01 -15.53
C LEU A 278 10.26 7.14 -16.49
N THR A 279 11.26 7.69 -17.18
CA THR A 279 11.06 8.50 -18.36
C THR A 279 11.52 7.70 -19.56
N LEU A 280 10.60 7.40 -20.48
CA LEU A 280 10.76 6.42 -21.54
C LEU A 280 10.49 7.04 -22.91
N LYS A 281 11.08 6.41 -23.95
CA LYS A 281 10.76 6.67 -25.35
C LYS A 281 10.84 5.38 -26.14
N GLY A 282 9.85 5.14 -27.00
CA GLY A 282 9.82 3.95 -27.87
C GLY A 282 8.59 3.92 -28.76
N GLU A 283 8.48 2.88 -29.57
CA GLU A 283 7.33 2.71 -30.45
C GLU A 283 6.03 2.47 -29.67
N ARG A 284 4.93 3.02 -30.20
CA ARG A 284 3.57 2.72 -29.71
C ARG A 284 3.32 1.21 -29.63
N GLY A 285 2.72 0.77 -28.53
CA GLY A 285 2.39 -0.63 -28.28
C GLY A 285 3.59 -1.48 -27.83
N THR A 286 4.73 -0.87 -27.50
CA THR A 286 5.86 -1.58 -26.89
C THR A 286 5.55 -1.82 -25.41
N PHE A 287 5.67 -3.08 -24.97
CA PHE A 287 5.54 -3.45 -23.57
C PHE A 287 6.88 -3.25 -22.85
N VAL A 288 6.86 -2.52 -21.77
CA VAL A 288 7.96 -2.35 -20.84
C VAL A 288 7.57 -3.02 -19.53
N ASN A 289 8.35 -4.01 -19.10
CA ASN A 289 8.14 -4.71 -17.83
C ASN A 289 9.16 -4.23 -16.82
N VAL A 290 8.68 -3.89 -15.63
CA VAL A 290 9.47 -3.54 -14.46
C VAL A 290 9.24 -4.60 -13.40
N HIS A 291 10.30 -5.19 -12.87
CA HIS A 291 10.24 -6.23 -11.87
C HIS A 291 11.16 -5.86 -10.71
N TYR A 292 10.69 -6.02 -9.49
CA TYR A 292 11.36 -5.60 -8.27
C TYR A 292 11.95 -6.80 -7.54
N ALA A 293 13.03 -6.62 -6.79
CA ALA A 293 13.61 -7.63 -5.91
C ALA A 293 14.46 -7.00 -4.80
N GLU A 294 14.59 -7.70 -3.67
CA GLU A 294 15.48 -7.33 -2.57
C GLU A 294 16.90 -7.81 -2.81
N PHE A 295 17.05 -8.95 -3.50
CA PHE A 295 18.31 -9.65 -3.70
C PHE A 295 18.52 -10.06 -5.17
N LEU A 296 19.77 -10.35 -5.48
CA LEU A 296 20.14 -11.09 -6.68
C LEU A 296 20.50 -12.54 -6.33
N ASN A 297 20.29 -13.46 -7.25
CA ASN A 297 20.81 -14.81 -7.13
C ASN A 297 22.34 -14.79 -6.98
N ASP A 298 22.86 -15.39 -5.91
CA ASP A 298 24.29 -15.37 -5.59
C ASP A 298 25.10 -16.42 -6.36
N SER A 299 24.43 -17.44 -6.85
CA SER A 299 24.98 -18.50 -7.68
C SER A 299 23.92 -19.06 -8.63
N GLY A 300 24.31 -19.91 -9.54
CA GLY A 300 23.37 -20.66 -10.41
C GLY A 300 22.91 -21.99 -9.81
N GLU A 301 23.09 -22.24 -8.51
CA GLU A 301 22.84 -23.53 -7.88
C GLU A 301 21.52 -23.57 -7.10
N ILE A 302 20.66 -24.55 -7.42
CA ILE A 302 19.43 -24.83 -6.65
C ILE A 302 19.74 -25.19 -5.20
N SER A 303 20.81 -25.93 -4.94
CA SER A 303 21.21 -26.37 -3.60
C SER A 303 21.48 -25.23 -2.62
N ARG A 304 21.70 -24.02 -3.14
CA ARG A 304 21.86 -22.79 -2.37
C ARG A 304 20.57 -21.97 -2.24
N GLY A 305 19.44 -22.50 -2.72
CA GLY A 305 18.15 -21.84 -2.65
C GLY A 305 17.89 -20.82 -3.77
N ASN A 306 18.75 -20.75 -4.80
CA ASN A 306 18.54 -19.84 -5.93
C ASN A 306 17.34 -20.26 -6.79
N ASP A 307 16.67 -19.28 -7.40
CA ASP A 307 15.55 -19.47 -8.32
C ASP A 307 15.87 -19.04 -9.77
N GLY A 308 17.11 -18.64 -10.03
CA GLY A 308 17.58 -18.18 -11.33
C GLY A 308 19.10 -18.16 -11.45
N ALA A 309 19.56 -17.65 -12.59
CA ALA A 309 20.98 -17.52 -12.90
C ALA A 309 21.66 -16.53 -11.95
N LYS A 310 22.92 -16.79 -11.59
CA LYS A 310 23.73 -15.88 -10.80
C LYS A 310 23.68 -14.46 -11.39
N GLY A 311 23.39 -13.49 -10.55
CA GLY A 311 23.24 -12.08 -10.92
C GLY A 311 21.85 -11.67 -11.40
N SER A 312 20.93 -12.62 -11.67
CA SER A 312 19.51 -12.30 -11.93
C SER A 312 18.74 -11.98 -10.65
N LEU A 313 17.55 -11.38 -10.78
CA LEU A 313 16.68 -11.13 -9.63
C LEU A 313 16.34 -12.43 -8.90
N TYR A 314 16.38 -12.40 -7.56
CA TYR A 314 15.91 -13.44 -6.68
C TYR A 314 14.50 -13.07 -6.21
N THR A 315 13.50 -13.92 -6.49
CA THR A 315 12.08 -13.58 -6.28
C THR A 315 11.27 -14.62 -5.53
N ILE A 316 11.83 -15.80 -5.25
CA ILE A 316 11.12 -16.87 -4.54
C ILE A 316 10.67 -16.46 -3.12
N ASN A 317 11.41 -15.53 -2.48
CA ASN A 317 11.07 -14.96 -1.18
C ASN A 317 9.79 -14.12 -1.20
N PHE A 318 9.32 -13.68 -2.38
CA PHE A 318 8.04 -12.99 -2.53
C PHE A 318 6.84 -13.93 -2.46
N ARG A 319 7.10 -15.24 -2.46
CA ARG A 319 6.07 -16.30 -2.42
C ARG A 319 5.11 -16.15 -3.61
N THR A 320 3.89 -15.67 -3.39
CA THR A 320 2.89 -15.51 -4.46
C THR A 320 2.74 -14.08 -4.99
N ALA A 321 3.37 -13.08 -4.36
CA ALA A 321 3.38 -11.71 -4.87
C ALA A 321 4.20 -11.63 -6.17
N LEU A 322 3.69 -10.96 -7.20
CA LEU A 322 4.40 -10.80 -8.47
C LEU A 322 5.41 -9.66 -8.43
N ALA A 323 5.12 -8.60 -7.67
CA ALA A 323 5.95 -7.40 -7.54
C ALA A 323 6.43 -6.89 -8.92
N LYS A 324 5.49 -6.72 -9.86
CA LYS A 324 5.77 -6.47 -11.26
C LYS A 324 4.83 -5.42 -11.85
N GLU A 325 5.37 -4.57 -12.70
CA GLU A 325 4.61 -3.64 -13.51
C GLU A 325 4.74 -3.94 -15.00
N THR A 326 3.73 -3.59 -15.75
CA THR A 326 3.76 -3.57 -17.20
C THR A 326 3.23 -2.22 -17.69
N TYR A 327 4.02 -1.53 -18.48
CA TYR A 327 3.65 -0.28 -19.13
C TYR A 327 3.69 -0.44 -20.64
N VAL A 328 2.59 -0.10 -21.33
CA VAL A 328 2.51 -0.11 -22.79
C VAL A 328 2.68 1.30 -23.30
N LEU A 329 3.73 1.54 -24.07
CA LEU A 329 4.07 2.87 -24.59
C LEU A 329 3.01 3.43 -25.54
N SER A 330 2.67 4.70 -25.38
CA SER A 330 1.79 5.43 -26.30
C SER A 330 2.48 5.82 -27.61
N GLY A 331 3.82 5.83 -27.63
CA GLY A 331 4.64 6.25 -28.78
C GLY A 331 4.97 7.74 -28.82
N LYS A 332 4.82 8.45 -27.69
CA LYS A 332 5.27 9.85 -27.55
C LYS A 332 6.79 9.91 -27.48
N ASN A 333 7.35 11.09 -27.80
CA ASN A 333 8.82 11.29 -27.74
C ASN A 333 9.37 11.20 -26.31
N GLU A 334 8.54 11.45 -25.32
CA GLU A 334 8.85 11.34 -23.89
C GLU A 334 7.58 10.92 -23.15
N GLU A 335 7.66 9.85 -22.38
CA GLU A 335 6.57 9.32 -21.57
C GLU A 335 7.08 9.11 -20.15
N VAL A 336 6.37 9.66 -19.18
CA VAL A 336 6.67 9.45 -17.75
C VAL A 336 5.67 8.44 -17.21
N TYR A 337 6.19 7.35 -16.63
CA TYR A 337 5.39 6.32 -15.98
C TYR A 337 5.83 6.12 -14.53
N ARG A 338 4.87 5.98 -13.66
CA ARG A 338 4.94 5.41 -12.32
C ARG A 338 3.59 4.77 -11.97
N PRO A 339 3.52 3.74 -11.12
CA PRO A 339 2.25 3.19 -10.66
C PRO A 339 1.52 4.16 -9.72
N SER A 340 0.23 3.90 -9.49
CA SER A 340 -0.64 4.73 -8.63
C SER A 340 -1.31 3.95 -7.52
N PHE A 341 -1.49 2.63 -7.66
CA PHE A 341 -2.37 1.85 -6.79
C PHE A 341 -1.68 0.65 -6.12
N THR A 342 -0.36 0.66 -6.07
CA THR A 342 0.49 -0.38 -5.49
C THR A 342 1.74 0.22 -4.88
N PHE A 343 2.57 -0.58 -4.23
CA PHE A 343 3.92 -0.25 -3.75
C PHE A 343 4.74 -1.53 -3.60
N TYR A 344 6.07 -1.39 -3.56
CA TYR A 344 7.01 -2.51 -3.50
C TYR A 344 8.10 -2.25 -2.48
N GLY A 345 8.58 -3.32 -1.81
CA GLY A 345 9.82 -3.32 -1.06
C GLY A 345 10.94 -3.91 -1.93
N TYR A 346 12.02 -3.17 -2.16
CA TYR A 346 13.06 -3.59 -3.09
C TYR A 346 14.36 -2.80 -2.96
N ARG A 347 15.42 -3.43 -3.45
CA ARG A 347 16.70 -2.77 -3.73
C ARG A 347 17.03 -2.79 -5.21
N TYR A 348 16.59 -3.82 -5.93
CA TYR A 348 16.90 -4.03 -7.33
C TYR A 348 15.65 -3.87 -8.19
N VAL A 349 15.84 -3.23 -9.35
CA VAL A 349 14.80 -3.09 -10.37
C VAL A 349 15.32 -3.71 -11.67
N GLN A 350 14.54 -4.60 -12.29
CA GLN A 350 14.84 -5.11 -13.62
C GLN A 350 13.86 -4.53 -14.62
N ILE A 351 14.39 -3.99 -15.73
CA ILE A 351 13.60 -3.50 -16.86
C ILE A 351 13.85 -4.38 -18.06
N SER A 352 12.79 -4.73 -18.78
CA SER A 352 12.84 -5.42 -20.07
C SER A 352 11.75 -4.91 -21.00
N SER A 353 11.89 -5.11 -22.32
CA SER A 353 10.93 -4.62 -23.29
C SER A 353 10.76 -5.57 -24.48
N THR A 354 9.60 -5.46 -25.15
CA THR A 354 9.29 -6.27 -26.33
C THR A 354 9.89 -5.74 -27.63
N LYS A 355 10.34 -4.47 -27.64
CA LYS A 355 11.07 -3.79 -28.71
C LYS A 355 12.19 -2.95 -28.12
N ASP A 356 13.03 -2.35 -28.96
CA ASP A 356 14.04 -1.40 -28.51
C ASP A 356 13.38 -0.17 -27.89
N ILE A 357 13.92 0.31 -26.76
CA ILE A 357 13.46 1.51 -26.05
C ILE A 357 14.64 2.38 -25.62
N GLU A 358 14.41 3.67 -25.48
CA GLU A 358 15.30 4.57 -24.74
C GLU A 358 14.75 4.78 -23.33
N ILE A 359 15.58 4.54 -22.32
CA ILE A 359 15.30 4.93 -20.94
C ILE A 359 16.00 6.26 -20.73
N LEU A 360 15.24 7.34 -20.70
CA LEU A 360 15.75 8.71 -20.64
C LEU A 360 16.16 9.10 -19.22
N ASP A 361 15.38 8.69 -18.23
CA ASP A 361 15.67 8.91 -16.80
C ASP A 361 15.02 7.84 -15.93
N PHE A 362 15.56 7.67 -14.72
CA PHE A 362 15.09 6.76 -13.68
C PHE A 362 15.27 7.38 -12.30
N ILE A 363 14.24 7.27 -11.48
CA ILE A 363 14.28 7.56 -10.05
C ILE A 363 13.40 6.56 -9.30
N SER A 364 13.88 6.04 -8.18
CA SER A 364 13.05 5.30 -7.23
C SER A 364 12.45 6.28 -6.24
N GLU A 365 11.14 6.51 -6.32
CA GLU A 365 10.38 7.33 -5.39
C GLU A 365 10.09 6.53 -4.13
N VAL A 366 10.55 7.01 -2.98
CA VAL A 366 10.25 6.43 -1.66
C VAL A 366 8.84 6.84 -1.27
N VAL A 367 8.01 5.88 -0.85
CA VAL A 367 6.61 6.11 -0.46
C VAL A 367 6.37 5.59 0.95
N GLY A 368 5.65 6.35 1.75
CA GLY A 368 5.28 5.94 3.11
C GLY A 368 4.42 6.96 3.82
N SER A 369 3.93 6.60 4.99
CA SER A 369 3.26 7.55 5.88
C SER A 369 4.26 8.60 6.34
N VAL A 370 3.96 9.88 6.08
CA VAL A 370 4.88 10.98 6.39
C VAL A 370 4.90 11.23 7.88
N THR A 371 5.92 10.70 8.54
CA THR A 371 6.23 10.97 9.95
C THR A 371 7.43 11.91 10.03
N LYS A 372 7.36 12.90 10.90
CA LYS A 372 8.48 13.83 11.11
C LYS A 372 9.61 13.12 11.84
N GLU A 373 10.73 12.93 11.20
CA GLU A 373 11.95 12.44 11.86
C GLU A 373 12.42 13.49 12.88
N ILE A 374 12.67 13.07 14.13
CA ILE A 374 12.84 13.97 15.28
C ILE A 374 14.27 14.00 15.81
N GLY A 375 15.14 13.14 15.32
CA GLY A 375 16.51 13.11 15.78
C GLY A 375 17.45 12.40 14.84
N THR A 376 18.74 12.65 15.06
CA THR A 376 19.84 11.94 14.44
C THR A 376 20.78 11.45 15.53
N LEU A 377 21.28 10.24 15.39
CA LEU A 377 22.29 9.67 16.25
C LEU A 377 23.47 9.23 15.39
N GLU A 378 24.63 9.76 15.68
CA GLU A 378 25.90 9.38 15.06
C GLU A 378 26.92 9.05 16.15
N THR A 379 27.66 7.97 15.98
CA THR A 379 28.68 7.49 16.91
C THR A 379 30.03 7.37 16.21
N SER A 380 31.10 7.13 16.97
CA SER A 380 32.40 6.84 16.42
C SER A 380 32.55 5.42 15.82
N ASP A 381 31.55 4.56 15.98
CA ASP A 381 31.53 3.19 15.46
C ASP A 381 30.66 3.11 14.20
N GLU A 382 31.28 2.80 13.06
CA GLU A 382 30.61 2.70 11.76
C GLU A 382 29.56 1.57 11.72
N LEU A 383 29.75 0.46 12.46
CA LEU A 383 28.78 -0.64 12.51
C LEU A 383 27.53 -0.23 13.29
N VAL A 384 27.69 0.53 14.37
CA VAL A 384 26.56 1.09 15.13
C VAL A 384 25.81 2.09 14.26
N ASN A 385 26.49 2.97 13.55
CA ASN A 385 25.87 3.93 12.62
C ASN A 385 25.12 3.19 11.49
N LYS A 386 25.66 2.08 11.00
CA LYS A 386 24.98 1.24 9.99
C LYS A 386 23.74 0.57 10.56
N LEU A 387 23.77 0.08 11.79
CA LEU A 387 22.61 -0.48 12.49
C LEU A 387 21.50 0.57 12.64
N ILE A 388 21.84 1.79 13.09
CA ILE A 388 20.91 2.91 13.22
C ILE A 388 20.25 3.23 11.86
N SER A 389 21.06 3.33 10.81
CA SER A 389 20.58 3.57 9.45
C SER A 389 19.63 2.46 8.97
N ASN A 390 19.97 1.19 9.18
CA ASN A 390 19.13 0.06 8.80
C ASN A 390 17.79 0.07 9.54
N THR A 391 17.80 0.36 10.85
CA THR A 391 16.60 0.48 11.69
C THR A 391 15.68 1.58 11.18
N LEU A 392 16.26 2.75 10.83
CA LEU A 392 15.49 3.87 10.29
C LEU A 392 14.87 3.54 8.90
N TRP A 393 15.65 2.91 8.01
CA TRP A 393 15.13 2.47 6.71
C TRP A 393 14.06 1.37 6.86
N GLY A 394 14.20 0.46 7.83
CA GLY A 394 13.16 -0.51 8.17
C GLY A 394 11.85 0.17 8.58
N GLN A 395 11.90 1.21 9.41
CA GLN A 395 10.72 2.00 9.78
C GLN A 395 10.10 2.73 8.58
N ARG A 396 10.90 3.43 7.77
CA ARG A 396 10.44 4.12 6.56
C ARG A 396 9.73 3.18 5.59
N SER A 397 10.23 1.94 5.51
CA SER A 397 9.71 0.91 4.62
C SER A 397 8.44 0.22 5.12
N ASN A 398 8.19 0.21 6.43
CA ASN A 398 7.07 -0.54 7.01
C ASN A 398 5.97 0.35 7.62
N TYR A 399 6.13 1.68 7.59
CA TYR A 399 5.09 2.60 8.06
C TYR A 399 4.34 3.18 6.86
N LEU A 400 3.41 2.39 6.30
CA LEU A 400 2.56 2.77 5.17
C LEU A 400 1.11 2.44 5.48
N SER A 401 0.34 3.42 5.93
CA SER A 401 -1.04 3.34 6.41
C SER A 401 -1.21 2.55 7.71
N VAL A 402 -0.50 1.45 7.88
CA VAL A 402 -0.40 0.62 9.10
C VAL A 402 1.06 0.21 9.32
N PRO A 403 1.47 -0.18 10.55
CA PRO A 403 2.81 -0.72 10.79
C PRO A 403 2.88 -2.15 10.24
N THR A 404 3.44 -2.32 9.03
CA THR A 404 3.54 -3.64 8.38
C THR A 404 4.74 -4.44 8.88
N ASP A 405 4.63 -5.77 8.83
CA ASP A 405 5.71 -6.71 9.14
C ASP A 405 6.80 -6.74 8.07
N CYS A 406 6.39 -6.55 6.83
CA CYS A 406 7.26 -6.61 5.67
C CYS A 406 6.66 -5.81 4.52
N PRO A 407 7.47 -5.31 3.56
CA PRO A 407 6.95 -4.50 2.47
C PRO A 407 6.91 -5.21 1.11
N GLN A 408 7.46 -6.44 0.95
CA GLN A 408 7.82 -6.97 -0.37
C GLN A 408 7.00 -8.18 -0.84
N ARG A 409 6.61 -9.06 0.10
CA ARG A 409 5.98 -10.36 -0.21
C ARG A 409 4.45 -10.31 -0.09
N ASP A 410 3.79 -11.45 -0.29
CA ASP A 410 2.34 -11.62 -0.12
C ASP A 410 1.94 -11.69 1.38
N GLU A 411 2.24 -10.64 2.09
CA GLU A 411 1.90 -10.39 3.49
C GLU A 411 1.61 -8.89 3.64
N ARG A 412 2.50 -8.08 4.21
CA ARG A 412 2.36 -6.63 4.37
C ARG A 412 1.20 -6.27 5.30
N TYR A 413 1.11 -7.02 6.42
CA TYR A 413 0.05 -6.87 7.41
C TYR A 413 0.53 -6.12 8.66
N GLY A 414 -0.42 -5.52 9.38
CA GLY A 414 -0.15 -4.90 10.68
C GLY A 414 -0.04 -5.95 11.79
N TRP A 415 1.03 -6.78 11.76
CA TRP A 415 1.30 -7.74 12.81
C TRP A 415 1.54 -7.04 14.14
N THR A 416 0.77 -7.46 15.14
CA THR A 416 0.76 -6.79 16.45
C THR A 416 2.04 -7.05 17.25
N GLY A 417 2.67 -8.21 17.09
CA GLY A 417 3.96 -8.52 17.69
C GLY A 417 5.08 -7.60 17.23
N ASP A 418 5.20 -7.42 15.90
CA ASP A 418 6.19 -6.53 15.28
C ASP A 418 5.96 -5.08 15.72
N ALA A 419 4.72 -4.64 15.65
CA ALA A 419 4.37 -3.26 15.99
C ALA A 419 4.66 -2.92 17.47
N GLN A 420 4.30 -3.80 18.41
CA GLN A 420 4.54 -3.54 19.83
C GLN A 420 6.03 -3.55 20.18
N ALA A 421 6.78 -4.50 19.63
CA ALA A 421 8.21 -4.61 19.88
C ALA A 421 9.00 -3.40 19.37
N PHE A 422 8.56 -2.81 18.25
CA PHE A 422 9.23 -1.69 17.60
C PHE A 422 8.71 -0.31 18.02
N SER A 423 7.55 -0.20 18.67
CA SER A 423 6.85 1.07 18.92
C SER A 423 7.70 2.12 19.65
N THR A 424 8.49 1.72 20.65
CA THR A 424 9.41 2.63 21.37
C THR A 424 10.55 3.10 20.47
N THR A 425 11.16 2.19 19.71
CA THR A 425 12.21 2.53 18.73
C THR A 425 11.68 3.49 17.68
N ALA A 426 10.47 3.26 17.19
CA ALA A 426 9.82 4.13 16.24
C ALA A 426 9.63 5.55 16.78
N ALA A 427 9.27 5.68 18.05
CA ALA A 427 9.09 6.96 18.72
C ALA A 427 10.41 7.72 18.96
N TYR A 428 11.55 7.02 19.06
CA TYR A 428 12.88 7.67 19.08
C TYR A 428 13.29 8.18 17.69
N ASN A 429 12.88 7.50 16.63
CA ASN A 429 13.25 7.86 15.27
C ASN A 429 12.38 9.01 14.70
N ALA A 430 11.08 8.99 15.00
CA ALA A 430 10.13 9.92 14.40
C ALA A 430 8.94 10.21 15.32
N ASP A 431 8.23 11.32 15.09
CA ASP A 431 6.93 11.56 15.71
C ASP A 431 5.87 10.63 15.11
N VAL A 432 5.61 9.54 15.83
CA VAL A 432 4.68 8.48 15.42
C VAL A 432 3.37 8.49 16.22
N ARG A 433 3.14 9.52 17.03
CA ARG A 433 1.96 9.61 17.90
C ARG A 433 0.66 9.44 17.12
N ASP A 434 0.44 10.27 16.11
CA ASP A 434 -0.82 10.25 15.36
C ASP A 434 -0.93 8.99 14.47
N PHE A 435 0.20 8.40 14.05
CA PHE A 435 0.23 7.11 13.36
C PHE A 435 -0.31 6.00 14.25
N PHE A 436 0.15 5.92 15.50
CA PHE A 436 -0.35 4.92 16.46
C PHE A 436 -1.74 5.26 17.00
N ARG A 437 -2.13 6.52 17.12
CA ARG A 437 -3.53 6.90 17.44
C ARG A 437 -4.51 6.31 16.41
N LYS A 438 -4.18 6.44 15.13
CA LYS A 438 -4.95 5.82 14.03
C LYS A 438 -5.00 4.31 14.18
N TRP A 439 -3.84 3.66 14.36
CA TRP A 439 -3.74 2.21 14.45
C TRP A 439 -4.40 1.64 15.70
N MET A 440 -4.36 2.33 16.84
CA MET A 440 -5.10 1.94 18.06
C MET A 440 -6.62 2.07 17.87
N GLN A 441 -7.10 2.98 17.01
CA GLN A 441 -8.51 2.96 16.63
C GLN A 441 -8.84 1.70 15.81
N ASP A 442 -7.95 1.30 14.89
CA ASP A 442 -8.12 0.05 14.15
C ASP A 442 -8.10 -1.17 15.08
N ALA A 443 -7.32 -1.13 16.17
CA ALA A 443 -7.28 -2.17 17.19
C ALA A 443 -8.64 -2.29 17.92
N ARG A 444 -9.25 -1.18 18.31
CA ARG A 444 -10.61 -1.17 18.89
C ARG A 444 -11.66 -1.70 17.92
N ASP A 445 -11.56 -1.31 16.65
CA ASP A 445 -12.47 -1.79 15.59
C ASP A 445 -12.31 -3.29 15.29
N ALA A 446 -11.12 -3.84 15.53
CA ALA A 446 -10.80 -5.26 15.32
C ALA A 446 -11.03 -6.12 16.57
N GLN A 447 -11.25 -5.50 17.75
CA GLN A 447 -11.49 -6.22 19.00
C GLN A 447 -12.79 -7.03 18.90
N SER A 448 -12.75 -8.28 19.35
CA SER A 448 -13.95 -9.13 19.38
C SER A 448 -14.95 -8.66 20.46
N ASP A 449 -16.19 -9.12 20.37
CA ASP A 449 -17.22 -8.79 21.35
C ASP A 449 -16.83 -9.29 22.76
N GLU A 450 -16.10 -10.39 22.86
CA GLU A 450 -15.56 -10.92 24.10
C GLU A 450 -14.36 -10.12 24.64
N GLY A 451 -13.77 -9.23 23.84
CA GLY A 451 -12.68 -8.35 24.25
C GLY A 451 -11.30 -8.78 23.73
N ALA A 452 -11.18 -9.82 22.92
CA ALA A 452 -9.90 -10.29 22.40
C ALA A 452 -9.36 -9.39 21.28
N TYR A 453 -8.07 -9.08 21.29
CA TYR A 453 -7.38 -8.48 20.16
C TYR A 453 -6.94 -9.55 19.14
N SER A 454 -6.80 -9.15 17.90
CA SER A 454 -6.30 -9.96 16.80
C SER A 454 -4.78 -9.87 16.69
N GLU A 455 -4.16 -10.95 16.18
CA GLU A 455 -2.73 -10.97 15.88
C GLU A 455 -2.32 -10.01 14.75
N VAL A 456 -3.28 -9.61 13.89
CA VAL A 456 -3.11 -8.66 12.79
C VAL A 456 -4.18 -7.58 12.86
N ILE A 457 -3.80 -6.32 12.70
CA ILE A 457 -4.68 -5.14 12.74
C ILE A 457 -4.39 -4.23 11.54
N PRO A 458 -5.39 -3.88 10.69
CA PRO A 458 -6.76 -4.42 10.67
C PRO A 458 -6.81 -5.92 10.38
N ARG A 459 -7.90 -6.59 10.76
CA ARG A 459 -8.08 -8.03 10.54
C ARG A 459 -8.05 -8.39 9.05
N THR A 460 -7.48 -9.56 8.74
CA THR A 460 -7.49 -10.15 7.40
C THR A 460 -8.08 -11.55 7.46
N GLY A 461 -8.53 -12.08 6.33
CA GLY A 461 -9.17 -13.39 6.25
C GLY A 461 -8.24 -14.57 6.59
N CYS A 462 -6.92 -14.38 6.54
CA CYS A 462 -5.95 -15.46 6.79
C CYS A 462 -5.37 -15.47 8.21
N CYS A 463 -5.33 -14.31 8.86
CA CYS A 463 -4.65 -14.11 10.15
C CYS A 463 -5.70 -13.68 11.17
N THR A 464 -6.37 -14.67 11.76
CA THR A 464 -7.57 -14.46 12.60
C THR A 464 -7.39 -14.90 14.04
N ALA A 465 -6.19 -15.36 14.43
CA ALA A 465 -5.94 -15.78 15.78
C ALA A 465 -6.03 -14.60 16.75
N GLU A 466 -6.48 -14.92 17.95
CA GLU A 466 -6.73 -14.00 19.05
C GLU A 466 -5.99 -14.48 20.29
N ASN A 467 -5.68 -13.54 21.18
CA ASN A 467 -5.05 -13.86 22.47
C ASN A 467 -3.69 -14.55 22.32
N GLU A 468 -2.88 -14.11 21.40
CA GLU A 468 -1.52 -14.61 21.22
C GLU A 468 -0.53 -13.76 22.02
N ALA A 469 0.09 -14.33 23.05
CA ALA A 469 1.08 -13.64 23.86
C ALA A 469 2.27 -13.15 23.02
N ALA A 470 2.78 -11.99 23.35
CA ALA A 470 3.80 -11.23 22.63
C ALA A 470 3.30 -10.61 21.31
N TRP A 471 2.05 -10.83 20.92
CA TRP A 471 1.38 -10.19 19.77
C TRP A 471 0.23 -9.30 20.23
N THR A 472 -0.83 -9.88 20.72
CA THR A 472 -2.07 -9.18 21.04
C THR A 472 -1.94 -8.24 22.25
N ASP A 473 -0.89 -8.37 23.03
CA ASP A 473 -0.49 -7.43 24.10
C ASP A 473 -0.17 -6.03 23.57
N ALA A 474 0.00 -5.88 22.25
CA ALA A 474 0.10 -4.58 21.58
C ALA A 474 -1.04 -3.64 21.95
N GLY A 475 -2.25 -4.17 22.19
CA GLY A 475 -3.41 -3.40 22.65
C GLY A 475 -3.19 -2.69 24.00
N ILE A 476 -2.22 -3.10 24.79
CA ILE A 476 -1.84 -2.49 26.08
C ILE A 476 -0.49 -1.77 25.97
N ILE A 477 0.49 -2.45 25.38
CA ILE A 477 1.89 -1.97 25.33
C ILE A 477 2.02 -0.70 24.49
N VAL A 478 1.37 -0.64 23.33
CA VAL A 478 1.51 0.51 22.43
C VAL A 478 0.90 1.77 23.02
N PRO A 479 -0.35 1.78 23.56
CA PRO A 479 -0.89 2.95 24.25
C PRO A 479 -0.01 3.42 25.40
N TYR A 480 0.52 2.49 26.20
CA TYR A 480 1.43 2.84 27.28
C TYR A 480 2.72 3.50 26.75
N ASN A 481 3.33 2.94 25.70
CA ASN A 481 4.53 3.51 25.09
C ASN A 481 4.26 4.91 24.52
N MET A 482 3.11 5.16 23.91
CA MET A 482 2.72 6.50 23.45
C MET A 482 2.53 7.48 24.62
N TYR A 483 1.98 7.02 25.72
CA TYR A 483 1.91 7.82 26.94
C TYR A 483 3.30 8.19 27.46
N VAL A 484 4.20 7.21 27.59
CA VAL A 484 5.57 7.45 28.10
C VAL A 484 6.35 8.39 27.18
N MET A 485 6.25 8.21 25.86
CA MET A 485 7.04 8.97 24.88
C MET A 485 6.47 10.37 24.59
N TYR A 486 5.16 10.54 24.62
CA TYR A 486 4.49 11.76 24.17
C TYR A 486 3.55 12.39 25.23
N ASN A 487 3.41 11.77 26.40
CA ASN A 487 2.39 12.12 27.39
C ASN A 487 0.97 12.10 26.80
N ASP A 488 0.69 11.08 25.95
CA ASP A 488 -0.59 10.97 25.24
C ASP A 488 -1.70 10.37 26.12
N ILE A 489 -2.18 11.17 27.07
CA ILE A 489 -3.25 10.80 28.00
C ILE A 489 -4.56 10.56 27.22
N GLU A 490 -4.85 11.36 26.20
CA GLU A 490 -6.08 11.21 25.40
C GLU A 490 -6.17 9.82 24.73
N LEU A 491 -5.06 9.29 24.25
CA LEU A 491 -5.03 7.93 23.71
C LEU A 491 -5.34 6.91 24.80
N LEU A 492 -4.73 7.04 25.99
CA LEU A 492 -5.01 6.14 27.12
C LEU A 492 -6.48 6.17 27.50
N GLU A 493 -7.05 7.35 27.75
CA GLU A 493 -8.47 7.51 28.11
C GLU A 493 -9.40 6.89 27.08
N THR A 494 -9.13 7.14 25.79
CA THR A 494 -9.95 6.61 24.69
C THR A 494 -9.84 5.09 24.54
N HIS A 495 -8.70 4.51 24.91
CA HIS A 495 -8.42 3.09 24.69
C HIS A 495 -8.60 2.22 25.96
N TYR A 496 -8.72 2.83 27.12
CA TYR A 496 -8.70 2.16 28.44
C TYR A 496 -9.76 1.08 28.58
N GLU A 497 -11.01 1.36 28.23
CA GLU A 497 -12.10 0.36 28.28
C GLU A 497 -11.79 -0.88 27.42
N SER A 498 -11.15 -0.69 26.28
CA SER A 498 -10.72 -1.78 25.38
C SER A 498 -9.65 -2.65 26.05
N MET A 499 -8.71 -2.04 26.78
CA MET A 499 -7.68 -2.75 27.54
C MET A 499 -8.26 -3.54 28.71
N GLU A 500 -9.20 -2.94 29.46
CA GLU A 500 -9.89 -3.63 30.55
C GLU A 500 -10.66 -4.87 30.07
N LYS A 501 -11.37 -4.76 28.95
CA LYS A 501 -12.07 -5.89 28.32
C LYS A 501 -11.11 -6.99 27.94
N TYR A 502 -9.95 -6.62 27.38
CA TYR A 502 -8.91 -7.60 27.00
C TYR A 502 -8.39 -8.37 28.22
N ILE A 503 -8.00 -7.68 29.29
CA ILE A 503 -7.53 -8.34 30.52
C ILE A 503 -8.63 -9.19 31.17
N ALA A 504 -9.86 -8.68 31.26
CA ALA A 504 -10.97 -9.40 31.86
C ALA A 504 -11.25 -10.73 31.14
N GLN A 505 -11.27 -10.72 29.79
CA GLN A 505 -11.49 -11.94 29.04
C GLN A 505 -10.31 -12.92 29.15
N LEU A 506 -9.05 -12.43 29.22
CA LEU A 506 -7.89 -13.29 29.45
C LEU A 506 -7.99 -14.03 30.79
N ILE A 507 -8.36 -13.32 31.85
CA ILE A 507 -8.57 -13.91 33.19
C ILE A 507 -9.67 -14.97 33.17
N VAL A 508 -10.80 -14.69 32.51
CA VAL A 508 -11.93 -15.62 32.41
C VAL A 508 -11.54 -16.87 31.61
N LYS A 509 -10.81 -16.69 30.51
CA LYS A 509 -10.51 -17.77 29.55
C LYS A 509 -9.29 -18.63 29.96
N PHE A 510 -8.27 -18.00 30.53
CA PHE A 510 -6.97 -18.65 30.81
C PHE A 510 -6.57 -18.60 32.30
N GLY A 511 -7.37 -17.97 33.16
CA GLY A 511 -7.02 -17.77 34.57
C GLY A 511 -5.79 -16.86 34.74
N MET A 512 -4.99 -17.13 35.76
CA MET A 512 -3.77 -16.34 36.06
C MET A 512 -2.51 -16.91 35.40
N VAL A 513 -2.65 -17.79 34.42
CA VAL A 513 -1.50 -18.47 33.75
C VAL A 513 -1.10 -17.71 32.46
N GLY A 514 -2.01 -16.91 31.90
CA GLY A 514 -1.84 -16.18 30.66
C GLY A 514 -2.36 -16.91 29.42
N PRO A 515 -2.41 -16.22 28.27
CA PRO A 515 -2.96 -16.75 27.01
C PRO A 515 -2.03 -17.78 26.35
N ASN A 516 -2.43 -18.25 25.18
CA ASN A 516 -1.55 -19.06 24.35
C ASN A 516 -0.34 -18.25 23.88
N ALA A 517 0.75 -18.93 23.58
CA ALA A 517 1.93 -18.36 22.93
C ALA A 517 2.31 -19.24 21.72
N ARG A 518 1.44 -19.28 20.72
CA ARG A 518 1.60 -20.13 19.52
C ARG A 518 2.97 -19.91 18.87
N PHE A 519 3.35 -18.68 18.72
CA PHE A 519 4.62 -18.28 18.12
C PHE A 519 5.80 -18.43 19.10
N GLY A 520 5.55 -18.30 20.41
CA GLY A 520 6.58 -18.40 21.44
C GLY A 520 7.65 -17.32 21.29
N ASP A 521 8.90 -17.70 21.46
CA ASP A 521 10.07 -16.87 21.18
C ASP A 521 10.40 -16.96 19.68
N TRP A 522 9.72 -16.12 18.89
CA TRP A 522 9.68 -16.19 17.43
C TRP A 522 11.07 -16.08 16.80
N LEU A 523 11.42 -17.09 16.01
CA LEU A 523 12.68 -17.20 15.27
C LEU A 523 13.95 -17.19 16.14
N ALA A 524 13.83 -17.39 17.46
CA ALA A 524 15.00 -17.52 18.31
C ALA A 524 15.78 -18.82 18.00
N TYR A 525 17.12 -18.76 18.07
CA TYR A 525 17.97 -19.95 17.92
C TYR A 525 17.71 -20.95 19.05
N ASP A 526 17.71 -20.47 20.31
CA ASP A 526 17.40 -21.25 21.49
C ASP A 526 16.04 -20.82 22.02
N GLN A 527 15.01 -21.56 21.66
CA GLN A 527 13.64 -21.26 22.07
C GLN A 527 13.38 -21.52 23.53
N CYS A 528 12.78 -20.58 24.24
CA CYS A 528 12.30 -20.80 25.59
C CYS A 528 10.93 -21.49 25.59
N ASP A 529 10.54 -22.05 26.77
CA ASP A 529 9.19 -22.60 26.93
C ASP A 529 8.14 -21.53 26.71
N LYS A 530 7.19 -21.79 25.81
CA LYS A 530 6.09 -20.89 25.45
C LYS A 530 5.27 -20.41 26.65
N LYS A 531 5.22 -21.22 27.72
CA LYS A 531 4.55 -20.84 28.97
C LYS A 531 5.22 -19.66 29.66
N TYR A 532 6.56 -19.58 29.58
CA TYR A 532 7.29 -18.44 30.13
C TYR A 532 6.95 -17.16 29.35
N VAL A 533 6.91 -17.23 28.02
CA VAL A 533 6.51 -16.09 27.18
C VAL A 533 5.11 -15.64 27.56
N SER A 534 4.16 -16.56 27.60
CA SER A 534 2.77 -16.27 27.96
C SER A 534 2.64 -15.61 29.33
N SER A 535 3.22 -16.24 30.37
CA SER A 535 3.10 -15.73 31.72
C SER A 535 3.83 -14.39 31.90
N ALA A 536 4.98 -14.22 31.26
CA ALA A 536 5.75 -12.97 31.36
C ALA A 536 4.98 -11.78 30.74
N TYR A 537 4.41 -11.96 29.53
CA TYR A 537 3.60 -10.91 28.89
C TYR A 537 2.32 -10.62 29.66
N PHE A 538 1.63 -11.64 30.15
CA PHE A 538 0.42 -11.42 30.97
C PHE A 538 0.72 -10.64 32.26
N ILE A 539 1.83 -10.96 32.96
CA ILE A 539 2.27 -10.22 34.14
C ILE A 539 2.65 -8.79 33.75
N TYR A 540 3.31 -8.61 32.62
CA TYR A 540 3.69 -7.30 32.11
C TYR A 540 2.45 -6.44 31.78
N ASP A 541 1.46 -7.00 31.13
CA ASP A 541 0.19 -6.32 30.85
C ASP A 541 -0.51 -5.87 32.14
N LEU A 542 -0.57 -6.76 33.15
CA LEU A 542 -1.15 -6.39 34.45
C LEU A 542 -0.37 -5.26 35.13
N ASP A 543 0.97 -5.28 35.08
CA ASP A 543 1.81 -4.21 35.63
C ASP A 543 1.59 -2.88 34.89
N LEU A 544 1.46 -2.92 33.57
CA LEU A 544 1.13 -1.72 32.77
C LEU A 544 -0.26 -1.19 33.09
N MET A 545 -1.26 -2.05 33.22
CA MET A 545 -2.61 -1.63 33.61
C MET A 545 -2.64 -0.98 34.99
N ILE A 546 -1.89 -1.52 35.97
CA ILE A 546 -1.74 -0.89 37.30
C ILE A 546 -1.09 0.49 37.20
N LYS A 547 -0.10 0.68 36.32
CA LYS A 547 0.56 1.98 36.13
C LYS A 547 -0.32 3.02 35.43
N MET A 548 -1.28 2.57 34.63
CA MET A 548 -2.20 3.45 33.90
C MET A 548 -3.49 3.77 34.67
N SER A 549 -3.86 2.97 35.69
CA SER A 549 -5.02 3.19 36.55
C SER A 549 -4.70 4.23 37.66
#